data_0c340155e14585f24266b537844da000
#
_entry.id   0c340155e14585f24266b537844da000
#
_cell.length_a   1.000
_cell.length_b   1.000
_cell.length_c   1.000
_cell.angle_alpha   90.00
_cell.angle_beta   90.00
_cell.angle_gamma   90.00
#
_symmetry.space_group_name_H-M   'P 1'
#
loop_
_entity.id
_entity.type
_entity.pdbx_description
1 polymer ?
#
loop_
_entity_poly.entity_id
_entity_poly.type
_entity_poly.pdbx_seq_one_letter_code
_entity_poly.pdbx_strand_id
1 'polypeptide(L)'
;MENAEIFNVFFREKPAMMLVGLRNSKGGVYASSLAKSIDCTYSHVVKILKEMEKAGLVNFEKQGRLKLLALTKKGSDVADHLDNIRSTLL
;
A
#
# COMPACT_ATOMS: atom_id res chain seq x y z
N MET A 1 -20.42 -6.98 -6.86
CA MET A 1 -19.43 -7.33 -5.86
C MET A 1 -18.92 -6.06 -5.20
N GLU A 2 -19.04 -5.97 -3.90
CA GLU A 2 -18.71 -4.74 -3.16
C GLU A 2 -17.27 -4.31 -3.33
N ASN A 3 -16.37 -5.25 -3.59
CA ASN A 3 -14.94 -4.99 -3.63
C ASN A 3 -14.38 -4.82 -5.03
N ALA A 4 -15.25 -4.66 -6.04
CA ALA A 4 -14.79 -4.49 -7.42
C ALA A 4 -13.93 -3.24 -7.58
N GLU A 5 -14.25 -2.16 -6.87
CA GLU A 5 -13.48 -0.92 -6.94
C GLU A 5 -12.07 -1.10 -6.40
N ILE A 6 -11.93 -1.76 -5.25
CA ILE A 6 -10.61 -1.98 -4.66
C ILE A 6 -9.79 -2.94 -5.53
N PHE A 7 -10.45 -3.94 -6.13
CA PHE A 7 -9.77 -4.85 -7.04
C PHE A 7 -9.14 -4.09 -8.21
N ASN A 8 -9.86 -3.13 -8.79
CA ASN A 8 -9.34 -2.31 -9.88
C ASN A 8 -8.15 -1.46 -9.45
N VAL A 9 -8.13 -1.02 -8.19
CA VAL A 9 -7.01 -0.23 -7.66
C VAL A 9 -5.72 -1.04 -7.74
N PHE A 10 -5.74 -2.33 -7.42
CA PHE A 10 -4.53 -3.15 -7.41
C PHE A 10 -3.98 -3.48 -8.77
N PHE A 11 -4.76 -3.32 -9.81
CA PHE A 11 -4.26 -3.55 -11.16
C PHE A 11 -3.65 -2.30 -11.77
N ARG A 12 -3.29 -1.33 -10.94
CA ARG A 12 -2.49 -0.18 -11.32
C ARG A 12 -1.12 -0.30 -10.67
N GLU A 13 -0.10 0.15 -11.38
CA GLU A 13 1.28 0.05 -10.93
C GLU A 13 1.51 0.70 -9.55
N LYS A 14 1.06 1.96 -9.38
CA LYS A 14 1.36 2.70 -8.15
C LYS A 14 0.75 2.06 -6.90
N PRO A 15 -0.54 1.74 -6.87
CA PRO A 15 -1.10 1.05 -5.70
C PRO A 15 -0.46 -0.29 -5.41
N ALA A 16 -0.19 -1.09 -6.44
CA ALA A 16 0.46 -2.38 -6.26
C ALA A 16 1.85 -2.21 -5.64
N MET A 17 2.62 -1.24 -6.13
CA MET A 17 3.96 -0.98 -5.63
C MET A 17 3.95 -0.42 -4.21
N MET A 18 2.88 0.28 -3.80
CA MET A 18 2.74 0.71 -2.42
C MET A 18 2.68 -0.48 -1.46
N LEU A 19 1.86 -1.48 -1.78
CA LEU A 19 1.76 -2.69 -0.95
C LEU A 19 3.06 -3.48 -0.94
N VAL A 20 3.68 -3.67 -2.09
CA VAL A 20 4.95 -4.37 -2.18
C VAL A 20 6.04 -3.64 -1.39
N GLY A 21 6.07 -2.31 -1.50
CA GLY A 21 7.01 -1.49 -0.75
C GLY A 21 6.83 -1.60 0.75
N LEU A 22 5.58 -1.60 1.21
CA LEU A 22 5.28 -1.76 2.64
C LEU A 22 5.68 -3.15 3.13
N ARG A 23 5.44 -4.18 2.33
CA ARG A 23 5.84 -5.54 2.64
C ARG A 23 7.35 -5.68 2.81
N ASN A 24 8.09 -5.05 1.92
CA ASN A 24 9.55 -5.16 1.91
C ASN A 24 10.23 -4.27 2.94
N SER A 25 9.49 -3.37 3.57
CA SER A 25 10.01 -2.53 4.64
C SER A 25 9.84 -3.23 5.97
N LYS A 26 10.90 -3.35 6.72
CA LYS A 26 10.84 -3.92 8.06
C LYS A 26 10.42 -2.82 9.03
N GLY A 27 9.26 -2.99 9.64
CA GLY A 27 8.68 -1.98 10.50
C GLY A 27 7.81 -1.01 9.72
N GLY A 28 7.41 0.06 10.34
CA GLY A 28 6.50 1.02 9.73
C GLY A 28 7.18 1.94 8.72
N VAL A 29 6.40 2.44 7.80
CA VAL A 29 6.85 3.37 6.77
C VAL A 29 5.97 4.60 6.81
N TYR A 30 6.56 5.77 6.66
CA TYR A 30 5.79 7.00 6.56
C TYR A 30 5.28 7.22 5.14
N ALA A 31 4.09 7.81 5.02
CA ALA A 31 3.48 8.08 3.72
C ALA A 31 4.39 8.93 2.82
N SER A 32 5.10 9.88 3.40
CA SER A 32 6.02 10.74 2.65
C SER A 32 7.18 9.95 2.06
N SER A 33 7.74 9.01 2.82
CA SER A 33 8.82 8.15 2.33
C SER A 33 8.33 7.23 1.22
N LEU A 34 7.12 6.69 1.38
CA LEU A 34 6.52 5.83 0.39
C LEU A 34 6.29 6.58 -0.93
N ALA A 35 5.79 7.82 -0.84
CA ALA A 35 5.57 8.66 -2.02
C ALA A 35 6.87 8.87 -2.82
N LYS A 36 7.97 9.12 -2.13
CA LYS A 36 9.27 9.28 -2.78
C LYS A 36 9.74 8.00 -3.45
N SER A 37 9.57 6.87 -2.78
CA SER A 37 10.08 5.59 -3.28
C SER A 37 9.36 5.10 -4.54
N ILE A 38 8.10 5.47 -4.74
CA ILE A 38 7.32 5.06 -5.90
C ILE A 38 7.11 6.18 -6.91
N ASP A 39 7.78 7.29 -6.72
CA ASP A 39 7.69 8.47 -7.60
C ASP A 39 6.24 8.92 -7.79
N CYS A 40 5.60 9.27 -6.70
CA CYS A 40 4.20 9.66 -6.67
C CYS A 40 4.02 10.87 -5.76
N THR A 41 3.02 11.71 -6.03
CA THR A 41 2.75 12.86 -5.16
C THR A 41 2.22 12.38 -3.81
N TYR A 42 2.50 13.14 -2.78
CA TYR A 42 2.03 12.82 -1.43
C TYR A 42 0.51 12.74 -1.37
N SER A 43 -0.18 13.71 -1.98
CA SER A 43 -1.65 13.73 -1.96
C SER A 43 -2.26 12.52 -2.67
N HIS A 44 -1.65 12.06 -3.76
CA HIS A 44 -2.11 10.88 -4.47
C HIS A 44 -1.90 9.61 -3.63
N VAL A 45 -0.74 9.51 -2.98
CA VAL A 45 -0.43 8.38 -2.08
C VAL A 45 -1.44 8.33 -0.93
N VAL A 46 -1.71 9.46 -0.29
CA VAL A 46 -2.66 9.52 0.82
C VAL A 46 -4.06 9.09 0.38
N LYS A 47 -4.49 9.53 -0.80
CA LYS A 47 -5.79 9.15 -1.34
C LYS A 47 -5.90 7.63 -1.51
N ILE A 48 -4.88 7.01 -2.10
CA ILE A 48 -4.87 5.55 -2.31
C ILE A 48 -4.81 4.81 -0.97
N LEU A 49 -3.99 5.29 -0.03
CA LEU A 49 -3.86 4.66 1.28
C LEU A 49 -5.16 4.70 2.08
N LYS A 50 -5.96 5.75 1.93
CA LYS A 50 -7.28 5.82 2.56
C LYS A 50 -8.21 4.75 2.01
N GLU A 51 -8.17 4.49 0.71
CA GLU A 51 -8.94 3.41 0.10
C GLU A 51 -8.48 2.05 0.63
N MET A 52 -7.18 1.86 0.77
CA MET A 52 -6.62 0.63 1.32
C MET A 52 -7.00 0.43 2.79
N GLU A 53 -7.04 1.50 3.57
CA GLU A 53 -7.46 1.44 4.96
C GLU A 53 -8.92 1.00 5.06
N LYS A 54 -9.80 1.55 4.22
CA LYS A 54 -11.20 1.14 4.18
C LYS A 54 -11.36 -0.33 3.83
N ALA A 55 -10.49 -0.85 2.98
CA ALA A 55 -10.52 -2.25 2.58
C ALA A 55 -9.86 -3.17 3.60
N GLY A 56 -9.31 -2.62 4.68
CA GLY A 56 -8.68 -3.41 5.74
C GLY A 56 -7.29 -3.91 5.40
N LEU A 57 -6.58 -3.24 4.50
CA LEU A 57 -5.25 -3.68 4.03
C LEU A 57 -4.11 -2.99 4.77
N VAL A 58 -4.31 -1.77 5.21
CA VAL A 58 -3.31 -1.01 5.94
C VAL A 58 -3.95 -0.36 7.15
N ASN A 59 -3.11 -0.08 8.16
CA ASN A 59 -3.47 0.72 9.32
C ASN A 59 -2.57 1.93 9.38
N PHE A 60 -3.13 3.04 9.84
CA PHE A 60 -2.37 4.25 10.14
C PHE A 60 -2.17 4.35 11.63
N GLU A 61 -0.96 4.67 12.03
CA GLU A 61 -0.66 5.03 13.40
C GLU A 61 -0.12 6.45 13.41
N LYS A 62 -0.82 7.34 14.09
CA LYS A 62 -0.44 8.74 14.15
C LYS A 62 0.70 8.92 15.16
N GLN A 63 1.82 9.47 14.71
CA GLN A 63 2.96 9.79 15.55
C GLN A 63 3.29 11.27 15.37
N GLY A 64 2.72 12.11 16.23
CA GLY A 64 2.86 13.56 16.08
C GLY A 64 2.22 14.03 14.79
N ARG A 65 3.00 14.64 13.92
CA ARG A 65 2.55 15.09 12.59
C ARG A 65 2.67 14.04 11.51
N LEU A 66 3.28 12.91 11.84
CA LEU A 66 3.56 11.86 10.86
C LEU A 66 2.53 10.74 10.99
N LYS A 67 2.28 10.07 9.89
CA LYS A 67 1.45 8.88 9.85
C LYS A 67 2.31 7.68 9.51
N LEU A 68 2.44 6.78 10.45
CA LEU A 68 3.14 5.53 10.25
C LEU A 68 2.19 4.51 9.67
N LEU A 69 2.62 3.85 8.61
CA LEU A 69 1.80 2.86 7.90
C LEU A 69 2.25 1.46 8.26
N ALA A 70 1.29 0.56 8.42
CA ALA A 70 1.57 -0.85 8.64
C ALA A 70 0.56 -1.69 7.87
N LEU A 71 1.01 -2.80 7.31
CA LEU A 71 0.12 -3.75 6.66
C LEU A 71 -0.66 -4.52 7.72
N THR A 72 -1.94 -4.76 7.45
CA THR A 72 -2.71 -5.74 8.19
C THR A 72 -2.31 -7.13 7.70
N LYS A 73 -2.81 -8.19 8.35
CA LYS A 73 -2.58 -9.54 7.84
C LYS A 73 -3.14 -9.69 6.43
N LYS A 74 -4.34 -9.17 6.19
CA LYS A 74 -4.96 -9.18 4.86
C LYS A 74 -4.10 -8.43 3.85
N GLY A 75 -3.59 -7.25 4.22
CA GLY A 75 -2.71 -6.47 3.36
C GLY A 75 -1.40 -7.18 3.07
N SER A 76 -0.83 -7.85 4.06
CA SER A 76 0.39 -8.63 3.89
C SER A 76 0.16 -9.78 2.90
N ASP A 77 -0.96 -10.48 3.03
CA ASP A 77 -1.29 -11.59 2.12
C ASP A 77 -1.44 -11.08 0.68
N VAL A 78 -2.14 -9.97 0.48
CA VAL A 78 -2.29 -9.37 -0.85
C VAL A 78 -0.94 -8.94 -1.41
N ALA A 79 -0.11 -8.32 -0.59
CA ALA A 79 1.22 -7.90 -1.00
C ALA A 79 2.10 -9.08 -1.42
N ASP A 80 1.99 -10.22 -0.72
CA ASP A 80 2.71 -11.44 -1.08
C ASP A 80 2.29 -11.93 -2.46
N HIS A 81 0.99 -11.95 -2.74
CA HIS A 81 0.50 -12.36 -4.05
C HIS A 81 0.97 -11.42 -5.16
N LEU A 82 0.95 -10.11 -4.92
CA LEU A 82 1.43 -9.14 -5.90
C LEU A 82 2.92 -9.31 -6.17
N ASP A 83 3.71 -9.54 -5.12
CA ASP A 83 5.14 -9.74 -5.26
C ASP A 83 5.44 -11.03 -6.03
N ASN A 84 4.66 -12.08 -5.80
CA ASN A 84 4.79 -13.34 -6.54
C ASN A 84 4.47 -13.15 -8.02
N ILE A 85 3.42 -12.42 -8.35
CA ILE A 85 3.09 -12.11 -9.75
C ILE A 85 4.24 -11.34 -10.41
N ARG A 86 4.73 -10.32 -9.72
CA ARG A 86 5.83 -9.50 -10.21
C ARG A 86 7.08 -10.33 -10.47
N SER A 87 7.45 -11.19 -9.53
CA SER A 87 8.61 -12.06 -9.66
C SER A 87 8.46 -13.04 -10.81
N THR A 88 7.27 -13.58 -11.01
CA THR A 88 6.98 -14.51 -12.10
C THR A 88 7.11 -13.84 -13.47
N LEU A 89 6.74 -12.56 -13.56
CA LEU A 89 6.82 -11.81 -14.81
C LEU A 89 8.24 -11.36 -15.15
N LEU A 90 9.10 -11.24 -14.17
CA LEU A 90 10.48 -10.84 -14.37
C LEU A 90 11.36 -12.07 -14.58
#